data_54daa1a89778cebeb010ada7dd22d571
#
_entry.id   54daa1a89778cebeb010ada7dd22d571
#
_cell.length_a   1.000
_cell.length_b   1.000
_cell.length_c   1.000
_cell.angle_alpha   90.00
_cell.angle_beta   90.00
_cell.angle_gamma   90.00
#
_symmetry.space_group_name_H-M   'P 1'
#
loop_
_entity.id
_entity.type
_entity.pdbx_description
1 polymer ?
#
loop_
_entity_poly.entity_id
_entity_poly.type
_entity_poly.pdbx_seq_one_letter_code
_entity_poly.pdbx_strand_id
1 'polypeptide(L)'
;MVSAGWRSGRDSNPREVSLKLISSQPRYDHFDTAAFLLPLQLNYYAITFCVLQGLFLHSGHILLHMKTVYLSARLKNYEKALSLAGAALAEVPERADALLLPGGGDMHPRFYGQAINGSTDIDEGRDARELALIDDFLRTGRQVIGICRGLQVLNVYFGGTLRQHIAGHSRIDGADRLHTVNSLPGLLRELYGARFTVNSAHHQAVRRLGKGLCVLACADDGTVEAVGHKTLPVFAVQWHPERLCSAFAQPGTADGARLFDALLR
;
A
#
# COMPACT_ATOMS: atom_id res chain seq x y z
N MET A 1 34.05 39.52 -49.72
CA MET A 1 35.18 38.69 -49.24
C MET A 1 34.74 37.97 -48.01
N VAL A 2 34.73 36.65 -48.14
CA VAL A 2 34.76 35.55 -47.13
C VAL A 2 33.75 35.58 -46.00
N SER A 3 32.74 34.79 -46.15
CA SER A 3 31.84 34.23 -45.18
C SER A 3 32.55 33.18 -44.31
N ALA A 4 32.29 33.16 -43.01
CA ALA A 4 32.59 32.03 -42.16
C ALA A 4 31.33 31.68 -41.37
N GLY A 5 30.68 30.58 -41.73
CA GLY A 5 29.55 29.99 -41.05
C GLY A 5 29.97 29.28 -39.77
N TRP A 6 29.21 29.48 -38.71
CA TRP A 6 29.26 28.66 -37.51
C TRP A 6 28.10 27.67 -37.52
N ARG A 7 28.46 26.37 -37.49
CA ARG A 7 27.50 25.28 -37.28
C ARG A 7 27.28 25.10 -35.79
N SER A 8 26.04 25.24 -35.38
CA SER A 8 25.57 25.00 -34.04
C SER A 8 25.71 23.51 -33.70
N GLY A 9 26.28 23.23 -32.53
CA GLY A 9 26.36 21.92 -31.94
C GLY A 9 25.00 21.36 -31.58
N ARG A 10 24.86 20.06 -31.74
CA ARG A 10 23.68 19.26 -31.41
C ARG A 10 23.52 19.21 -29.89
N ASP A 11 22.41 19.74 -29.40
CA ASP A 11 21.90 19.45 -28.06
C ASP A 11 21.55 17.96 -27.98
N SER A 12 22.23 17.28 -27.06
CA SER A 12 21.89 15.93 -26.65
C SER A 12 20.69 15.97 -25.72
N ASN A 13 19.53 15.68 -26.26
CA ASN A 13 18.31 15.51 -25.51
C ASN A 13 18.43 14.32 -24.51
N PRO A 14 18.16 14.50 -23.21
CA PRO A 14 18.13 13.38 -22.28
C PRO A 14 16.95 12.49 -22.64
N ARG A 15 17.22 11.19 -22.69
CA ARG A 15 16.29 10.13 -23.06
C ARG A 15 15.00 10.22 -22.26
N GLU A 16 13.91 10.52 -22.93
CA GLU A 16 12.57 10.23 -22.45
C GLU A 16 12.47 8.74 -22.16
N VAL A 17 12.34 8.37 -20.90
CA VAL A 17 11.93 7.04 -20.50
C VAL A 17 10.42 6.97 -20.81
N SER A 18 10.10 6.55 -22.00
CA SER A 18 8.73 6.26 -22.43
C SER A 18 8.22 5.06 -21.62
N LEU A 19 7.47 5.33 -20.56
CA LEU A 19 6.62 4.33 -19.92
C LEU A 19 5.57 3.89 -20.95
N LYS A 20 5.82 2.76 -21.60
CA LYS A 20 4.80 2.06 -22.39
C LYS A 20 3.70 1.59 -21.43
N LEU A 21 2.72 2.45 -21.19
CA LEU A 21 1.42 2.05 -20.69
C LEU A 21 0.84 1.06 -21.71
N ILE A 22 0.67 -0.18 -21.30
CA ILE A 22 0.05 -1.24 -22.11
C ILE A 22 -1.40 -0.82 -22.36
N SER A 23 -1.64 -0.22 -23.51
CA SER A 23 -2.97 0.08 -24.02
C SER A 23 -3.51 -1.12 -24.79
N SER A 24 -4.13 -2.06 -24.07
CA SER A 24 -5.09 -3.00 -24.63
C SER A 24 -6.12 -3.33 -23.56
N GLN A 25 -7.17 -2.54 -23.49
CA GLN A 25 -8.32 -2.80 -22.66
C GLN A 25 -9.49 -3.30 -23.49
N PRO A 26 -10.08 -4.46 -23.19
CA PRO A 26 -11.46 -4.75 -23.59
C PRO A 26 -12.41 -3.94 -22.70
N ARG A 27 -13.38 -3.28 -23.32
CA ARG A 27 -14.52 -2.64 -22.64
C ARG A 27 -15.39 -3.74 -22.03
N TYR A 28 -15.61 -3.66 -20.73
CA TYR A 28 -16.68 -4.39 -20.05
C TYR A 28 -17.56 -3.38 -19.30
N ASP A 29 -18.69 -3.09 -19.92
CA ASP A 29 -19.86 -2.49 -19.27
C ASP A 29 -20.67 -3.63 -18.63
N HIS A 30 -21.25 -3.32 -17.47
CA HIS A 30 -22.16 -4.09 -16.61
C HIS A 30 -21.53 -4.87 -15.46
N PHE A 31 -21.65 -4.26 -14.28
CA PHE A 31 -21.51 -4.95 -12.99
C PHE A 31 -22.82 -5.68 -12.67
N ASP A 32 -22.76 -7.01 -12.69
CA ASP A 32 -23.78 -7.87 -12.10
C ASP A 32 -23.39 -8.18 -10.65
N THR A 33 -24.18 -7.70 -9.71
CA THR A 33 -23.95 -7.82 -8.26
C THR A 33 -24.18 -9.24 -7.71
N ALA A 34 -24.56 -10.20 -8.55
CA ALA A 34 -24.86 -11.57 -8.14
C ALA A 34 -23.67 -12.53 -8.12
N ALA A 35 -22.48 -12.14 -8.58
CA ALA A 35 -21.31 -13.03 -8.73
C ALA A 35 -20.37 -13.08 -7.51
N PHE A 36 -20.72 -12.50 -6.36
CA PHE A 36 -19.83 -12.38 -5.20
C PHE A 36 -19.86 -13.57 -4.21
N LEU A 37 -20.55 -14.66 -4.51
CA LEU A 37 -20.70 -15.78 -3.57
C LEU A 37 -20.26 -17.11 -4.16
N LEU A 38 -18.95 -17.32 -4.49
CA LEU A 38 -18.37 -18.67 -4.68
C LEU A 38 -16.83 -18.60 -4.82
N PRO A 39 -16.01 -19.57 -4.38
CA PRO A 39 -15.79 -20.09 -3.05
C PRO A 39 -14.47 -19.60 -2.44
N LEU A 40 -14.54 -18.92 -1.32
CA LEU A 40 -13.42 -18.31 -0.56
C LEU A 40 -12.49 -19.33 0.15
N GLN A 41 -12.75 -20.63 0.04
CA GLN A 41 -11.99 -21.65 0.79
C GLN A 41 -10.61 -22.00 0.21
N LEU A 42 -10.31 -21.70 -1.05
CA LEU A 42 -9.03 -22.04 -1.67
C LEU A 42 -7.92 -21.00 -1.46
N ASN A 43 -8.26 -19.77 -1.06
CA ASN A 43 -7.27 -18.69 -0.86
C ASN A 43 -6.67 -18.64 0.55
N TYR A 44 -7.25 -19.38 1.51
CA TYR A 44 -6.75 -19.44 2.89
C TYR A 44 -5.35 -20.05 2.97
N TYR A 45 -5.07 -21.07 2.15
CA TYR A 45 -3.78 -21.76 2.15
C TYR A 45 -2.65 -20.97 1.48
N ALA A 46 -2.93 -20.07 0.53
CA ALA A 46 -1.90 -19.32 -0.16
C ALA A 46 -1.28 -18.21 0.72
N ILE A 47 -2.09 -17.51 1.51
CA ILE A 47 -1.59 -16.48 2.45
C ILE A 47 -0.89 -17.13 3.63
N THR A 48 -1.41 -18.25 4.16
CA THR A 48 -0.78 -19.04 5.23
C THR A 48 0.54 -19.67 4.75
N PHE A 49 0.65 -20.06 3.47
CA PHE A 49 1.86 -20.67 2.92
C PHE A 49 3.02 -19.67 2.79
N CYS A 50 2.76 -18.40 2.47
CA CYS A 50 3.79 -17.35 2.47
C CYS A 50 4.32 -16.99 3.87
N VAL A 51 3.49 -17.12 4.91
CA VAL A 51 3.91 -16.87 6.30
C VAL A 51 4.80 -17.99 6.84
N LEU A 52 4.65 -19.24 6.31
CA LEU A 52 5.40 -20.41 6.80
C LEU A 52 6.77 -20.62 6.14
N GLN A 53 7.14 -19.92 5.10
CA GLN A 53 8.47 -20.08 4.45
C GLN A 53 9.63 -19.39 5.19
N GLY A 54 9.38 -18.73 6.32
CA GLY A 54 10.43 -18.16 7.19
C GLY A 54 11.09 -19.16 8.17
N LEU A 55 10.67 -20.43 8.19
CA LEU A 55 11.19 -21.44 9.10
C LEU A 55 12.23 -22.32 8.40
N PHE A 56 13.50 -21.91 8.38
CA PHE A 56 14.63 -22.81 8.11
C PHE A 56 15.06 -23.51 9.42
N LEU A 57 14.73 -24.79 9.51
CA LEU A 57 15.25 -25.66 10.56
C LEU A 57 16.72 -26.08 10.23
N HIS A 58 17.68 -25.43 10.86
CA HIS A 58 19.02 -25.99 11.03
C HIS A 58 19.43 -25.89 12.50
N SER A 59 19.66 -27.04 13.10
CA SER A 59 20.29 -27.23 14.42
C SER A 59 19.76 -26.38 15.59
N GLY A 60 18.63 -26.77 16.18
CA GLY A 60 18.32 -26.52 17.60
C GLY A 60 18.11 -25.09 18.09
N HIS A 61 18.37 -24.08 17.28
CA HIS A 61 18.09 -22.66 17.58
C HIS A 61 17.17 -22.08 16.50
N ILE A 62 15.94 -21.73 16.87
CA ILE A 62 15.08 -20.88 16.02
C ILE A 62 15.69 -19.48 16.06
N LEU A 63 16.55 -19.16 15.11
CA LEU A 63 16.89 -17.76 14.83
C LEU A 63 15.65 -17.13 14.22
N LEU A 64 14.89 -16.41 15.02
CA LEU A 64 13.87 -15.50 14.53
C LEU A 64 14.59 -14.46 13.67
N HIS A 65 14.53 -14.64 12.36
CA HIS A 65 15.07 -13.65 11.43
C HIS A 65 14.18 -12.41 11.50
N MET A 66 14.70 -11.36 12.14
CA MET A 66 14.03 -10.06 12.18
C MET A 66 14.06 -9.46 10.77
N LYS A 67 12.88 -9.24 10.18
CA LYS A 67 12.79 -8.64 8.86
C LYS A 67 13.40 -7.24 8.84
N THR A 68 14.15 -6.95 7.79
CA THR A 68 14.60 -5.61 7.47
C THR A 68 13.57 -4.93 6.56
N VAL A 69 13.20 -3.69 6.87
CA VAL A 69 12.16 -2.95 6.16
C VAL A 69 12.74 -1.68 5.55
N TYR A 70 12.57 -1.50 4.25
CA TYR A 70 12.84 -0.23 3.60
C TYR A 70 11.58 0.64 3.65
N LEU A 71 11.72 1.84 4.23
CA LEU A 71 10.64 2.83 4.33
C LEU A 71 10.81 3.83 3.18
N SER A 72 9.85 3.88 2.23
CA SER A 72 9.95 4.73 1.03
C SER A 72 10.01 6.24 1.32
N ALA A 73 9.51 6.65 2.49
CA ALA A 73 9.66 8.00 3.03
C ALA A 73 9.86 7.91 4.55
N ARG A 74 10.93 8.53 5.05
CA ARG A 74 11.30 8.50 6.49
C ARG A 74 10.32 9.33 7.30
N LEU A 75 9.58 8.68 8.19
CA LEU A 75 8.61 9.29 9.11
C LEU A 75 8.76 8.65 10.50
N LYS A 76 9.04 9.44 11.52
CA LYS A 76 9.39 8.99 12.89
C LYS A 76 8.37 8.05 13.53
N ASN A 77 7.07 8.25 13.28
CA ASN A 77 6.01 7.38 13.80
C ASN A 77 6.07 5.96 13.20
N TYR A 78 6.37 5.84 11.90
CA TYR A 78 6.57 4.56 11.24
C TYR A 78 7.86 3.87 11.71
N GLU A 79 8.96 4.62 11.80
CA GLU A 79 10.23 4.09 12.33
C GLU A 79 10.05 3.52 13.74
N LYS A 80 9.32 4.24 14.60
CA LYS A 80 8.99 3.79 15.95
C LYS A 80 8.11 2.53 15.95
N ALA A 81 7.06 2.48 15.10
CA ALA A 81 6.18 1.33 15.02
C ALA A 81 6.93 0.07 14.54
N LEU A 82 7.79 0.21 13.52
CA LEU A 82 8.65 -0.87 13.01
C LEU A 82 9.63 -1.37 14.08
N SER A 83 10.28 -0.47 14.81
CA SER A 83 11.19 -0.82 15.91
C SER A 83 10.46 -1.57 17.02
N LEU A 84 9.23 -1.18 17.39
CA LEU A 84 8.41 -1.87 18.38
C LEU A 84 8.00 -3.28 17.93
N ALA A 85 7.81 -3.49 16.63
CA ALA A 85 7.56 -4.80 16.05
C ALA A 85 8.84 -5.66 15.88
N GLY A 86 9.99 -5.14 16.31
CA GLY A 86 11.27 -5.83 16.21
C GLY A 86 11.88 -5.84 14.80
N ALA A 87 11.36 -5.04 13.87
CA ALA A 87 11.94 -4.93 12.54
C ALA A 87 13.12 -3.94 12.52
N ALA A 88 14.14 -4.24 11.74
CA ALA A 88 15.23 -3.32 11.47
C ALA A 88 14.93 -2.45 10.25
N LEU A 89 15.43 -1.21 10.25
CA LEU A 89 15.32 -0.33 9.08
C LEU A 89 16.49 -0.56 8.13
N ALA A 90 16.18 -0.81 6.86
CA ALA A 90 17.17 -0.84 5.79
C ALA A 90 17.45 0.59 5.30
N GLU A 91 18.74 0.91 5.12
CA GLU A 91 19.16 2.19 4.56
C GLU A 91 18.98 2.25 3.03
N VAL A 92 19.03 1.10 2.38
CA VAL A 92 18.90 0.95 0.92
C VAL A 92 17.91 -0.18 0.59
N PRO A 93 17.11 -0.04 -0.48
CA PRO A 93 16.06 -1.00 -0.81
C PRO A 93 16.59 -2.41 -1.12
N GLU A 94 17.82 -2.54 -1.61
CA GLU A 94 18.44 -3.83 -1.96
C GLU A 94 18.68 -4.73 -0.75
N ARG A 95 18.78 -4.14 0.45
CA ARG A 95 19.04 -4.86 1.71
C ARG A 95 17.78 -5.14 2.52
N ALA A 96 16.61 -4.82 1.99
CA ALA A 96 15.36 -4.97 2.70
C ALA A 96 14.62 -6.26 2.30
N ASP A 97 14.01 -6.91 3.26
CA ASP A 97 13.09 -8.03 3.07
C ASP A 97 11.69 -7.57 2.69
N ALA A 98 11.33 -6.35 3.12
CA ALA A 98 10.03 -5.76 2.83
C ALA A 98 10.13 -4.26 2.52
N LEU A 99 9.21 -3.78 1.67
CA LEU A 99 8.95 -2.36 1.41
C LEU A 99 7.73 -1.91 2.21
N LEU A 100 7.84 -0.80 2.93
CA LEU A 100 6.70 -0.11 3.50
C LEU A 100 6.50 1.24 2.82
N LEU A 101 5.31 1.42 2.25
CA LEU A 101 4.82 2.66 1.65
C LEU A 101 3.98 3.39 2.70
N PRO A 102 4.47 4.48 3.31
CA PRO A 102 3.75 5.20 4.36
C PRO A 102 2.69 6.14 3.80
N GLY A 103 1.87 6.68 4.68
CA GLY A 103 0.94 7.76 4.39
C GLY A 103 1.61 9.04 3.88
N GLY A 104 0.81 10.03 3.49
CA GLY A 104 1.29 11.32 2.96
C GLY A 104 0.23 12.02 2.14
N GLY A 105 0.63 13.02 1.36
CA GLY A 105 -0.19 13.74 0.41
C GLY A 105 -0.70 12.83 -0.73
N ASP A 106 -1.53 13.39 -1.60
CA ASP A 106 -2.24 12.61 -2.61
C ASP A 106 -1.34 12.19 -3.77
N MET A 107 -1.66 11.04 -4.36
CA MET A 107 -1.04 10.62 -5.61
C MET A 107 -1.58 11.45 -6.79
N HIS A 108 -0.69 11.84 -7.71
CA HIS A 108 -1.10 12.63 -8.88
C HIS A 108 -2.07 11.84 -9.77
N PRO A 109 -3.27 12.39 -10.08
CA PRO A 109 -4.32 11.69 -10.81
C PRO A 109 -3.93 11.21 -12.22
N ARG A 110 -2.89 11.80 -12.83
CA ARG A 110 -2.39 11.33 -14.14
C ARG A 110 -1.98 9.87 -14.15
N PHE A 111 -1.50 9.32 -13.01
CA PHE A 111 -1.08 7.92 -12.89
C PHE A 111 -2.24 6.93 -12.98
N TYR A 112 -3.48 7.41 -12.79
CA TYR A 112 -4.69 6.60 -12.99
C TYR A 112 -5.66 7.20 -14.02
N GLY A 113 -5.12 8.03 -14.95
CA GLY A 113 -5.81 8.52 -16.13
C GLY A 113 -6.92 9.56 -15.86
N GLN A 114 -6.75 10.39 -14.81
CA GLN A 114 -7.71 11.43 -14.45
C GLN A 114 -7.04 12.81 -14.38
N ALA A 115 -7.83 13.87 -14.59
CA ALA A 115 -7.45 15.24 -14.25
C ALA A 115 -7.54 15.44 -12.73
N ILE A 116 -6.85 16.46 -12.21
CA ILE A 116 -6.97 16.84 -10.79
C ILE A 116 -8.40 17.35 -10.54
N ASN A 117 -9.07 16.73 -9.57
CA ASN A 117 -10.41 17.09 -9.11
C ASN A 117 -10.54 16.75 -7.62
N GLY A 118 -9.87 17.53 -6.78
CA GLY A 118 -9.86 17.36 -5.32
C GLY A 118 -8.57 16.81 -4.73
N SER A 119 -7.63 16.29 -5.53
CA SER A 119 -6.30 15.89 -5.03
C SER A 119 -5.46 17.10 -4.65
N THR A 120 -4.77 17.00 -3.51
CA THR A 120 -3.94 18.05 -2.89
C THR A 120 -2.61 17.50 -2.42
N ASP A 121 -1.64 18.37 -2.14
CA ASP A 121 -0.33 18.02 -1.57
C ASP A 121 0.41 16.92 -2.38
N ILE A 122 0.42 17.09 -3.70
CA ILE A 122 0.93 16.12 -4.66
C ILE A 122 2.46 16.21 -4.77
N ASP A 123 3.15 15.05 -4.66
CA ASP A 123 4.57 14.90 -4.97
C ASP A 123 4.75 13.83 -6.06
N GLU A 124 4.81 14.28 -7.32
CA GLU A 124 4.99 13.39 -8.48
C GLU A 124 6.32 12.64 -8.47
N GLY A 125 7.37 13.24 -7.90
CA GLY A 125 8.67 12.59 -7.76
C GLY A 125 8.60 11.41 -6.80
N ARG A 126 7.85 11.55 -5.70
CA ARG A 126 7.56 10.45 -4.78
C ARG A 126 6.69 9.38 -5.44
N ASP A 127 5.66 9.77 -6.19
CA ASP A 127 4.80 8.84 -6.92
C ASP A 127 5.62 7.95 -7.85
N ALA A 128 6.47 8.54 -8.69
CA ALA A 128 7.30 7.79 -9.62
C ALA A 128 8.31 6.86 -8.91
N ARG A 129 8.96 7.33 -7.83
CA ARG A 129 9.89 6.51 -7.05
C ARG A 129 9.19 5.32 -6.39
N GLU A 130 8.02 5.54 -5.78
CA GLU A 130 7.30 4.47 -5.09
C GLU A 130 6.78 3.42 -6.07
N LEU A 131 6.29 3.81 -7.26
CA LEU A 131 5.91 2.86 -8.33
C LEU A 131 7.09 2.00 -8.78
N ALA A 132 8.28 2.59 -8.95
CA ALA A 132 9.49 1.86 -9.29
C ALA A 132 9.94 0.89 -8.17
N LEU A 133 9.87 1.32 -6.91
CA LEU A 133 10.18 0.46 -5.76
C LEU A 133 9.23 -0.73 -5.66
N ILE A 134 7.93 -0.54 -5.88
CA ILE A 134 6.96 -1.64 -5.89
C ILE A 134 7.35 -2.67 -6.94
N ASP A 135 7.68 -2.24 -8.16
CA ASP A 135 8.10 -3.13 -9.24
C ASP A 135 9.33 -3.95 -8.87
N ASP A 136 10.37 -3.31 -8.32
CA ASP A 136 11.61 -3.96 -7.91
C ASP A 136 11.38 -5.00 -6.80
N PHE A 137 10.59 -4.68 -5.79
CA PHE A 137 10.29 -5.61 -4.69
C PHE A 137 9.46 -6.80 -5.19
N LEU A 138 8.41 -6.55 -5.96
CA LEU A 138 7.55 -7.63 -6.45
C LEU A 138 8.25 -8.54 -7.47
N ARG A 139 9.12 -8.00 -8.34
CA ARG A 139 9.94 -8.81 -9.25
C ARG A 139 10.85 -9.80 -8.51
N THR A 140 11.30 -9.44 -7.32
CA THR A 140 12.15 -10.30 -6.48
C THR A 140 11.37 -11.12 -5.46
N GLY A 141 10.03 -11.09 -5.50
CA GLY A 141 9.17 -11.83 -4.57
C GLY A 141 9.14 -11.27 -3.15
N ARG A 142 9.68 -10.05 -2.94
CA ARG A 142 9.73 -9.41 -1.63
C ARG A 142 8.40 -8.75 -1.28
N GLN A 143 8.12 -8.68 0.01
CA GLN A 143 6.86 -8.16 0.54
C GLN A 143 6.72 -6.64 0.33
N VAL A 144 5.49 -6.21 0.00
CA VAL A 144 5.13 -4.78 -0.06
C VAL A 144 3.93 -4.51 0.84
N ILE A 145 4.10 -3.57 1.76
CA ILE A 145 3.10 -3.14 2.74
C ILE A 145 2.73 -1.69 2.43
N GLY A 146 1.42 -1.39 2.34
CA GLY A 146 0.91 -0.02 2.13
C GLY A 146 0.08 0.48 3.31
N ILE A 147 0.30 1.73 3.72
CA ILE A 147 -0.50 2.38 4.76
C ILE A 147 -1.04 3.70 4.23
N CYS A 148 -2.36 3.90 4.31
CA CYS A 148 -3.10 5.07 3.88
C CYS A 148 -2.80 5.40 2.39
N ARG A 149 -1.99 6.42 2.10
CA ARG A 149 -1.53 6.69 0.74
C ARG A 149 -0.87 5.46 0.09
N GLY A 150 -0.12 4.66 0.87
CA GLY A 150 0.52 3.43 0.36
C GLY A 150 -0.49 2.41 -0.20
N LEU A 151 -1.68 2.26 0.38
CA LEU A 151 -2.76 1.46 -0.19
C LEU A 151 -3.23 2.03 -1.53
N GLN A 152 -3.35 3.33 -1.62
CA GLN A 152 -3.81 4.03 -2.83
C GLN A 152 -2.79 3.88 -3.97
N VAL A 153 -1.49 4.03 -3.67
CA VAL A 153 -0.40 3.82 -4.64
C VAL A 153 -0.38 2.38 -5.14
N LEU A 154 -0.53 1.39 -4.25
CA LEU A 154 -0.64 -0.03 -4.63
C LEU A 154 -1.85 -0.28 -5.51
N ASN A 155 -3.02 0.28 -5.17
CA ASN A 155 -4.20 0.15 -6.02
C ASN A 155 -3.95 0.70 -7.43
N VAL A 156 -3.31 1.85 -7.56
CA VAL A 156 -2.97 2.47 -8.85
C VAL A 156 -1.90 1.66 -9.59
N TYR A 157 -0.87 1.16 -8.90
CA TYR A 157 0.15 0.30 -9.50
C TYR A 157 -0.48 -0.92 -10.21
N PHE A 158 -1.49 -1.52 -9.61
CA PHE A 158 -2.25 -2.64 -10.22
C PHE A 158 -3.35 -2.18 -11.20
N GLY A 159 -3.34 -0.92 -11.63
CA GLY A 159 -4.27 -0.38 -12.63
C GLY A 159 -5.64 0.02 -12.08
N GLY A 160 -5.78 0.15 -10.77
CA GLY A 160 -6.96 0.70 -10.12
C GLY A 160 -7.10 2.22 -10.29
N THR A 161 -8.17 2.80 -9.74
CA THR A 161 -8.39 4.25 -9.72
C THR A 161 -8.86 4.70 -8.35
N LEU A 162 -8.75 6.02 -8.07
CA LEU A 162 -9.14 6.61 -6.79
C LEU A 162 -10.34 7.54 -6.95
N ARG A 163 -11.11 7.69 -5.87
CA ARG A 163 -11.95 8.87 -5.62
C ARG A 163 -11.03 9.92 -5.00
N GLN A 164 -10.91 11.07 -5.64
CA GLN A 164 -10.00 12.13 -5.20
C GLN A 164 -10.52 12.88 -3.98
N HIS A 165 -11.80 12.71 -3.65
CA HIS A 165 -12.40 13.23 -2.43
C HIS A 165 -13.57 12.37 -1.99
N ILE A 166 -13.62 12.06 -0.69
CA ILE A 166 -14.73 11.46 0.03
C ILE A 166 -14.96 12.23 1.33
N ALA A 167 -16.21 12.30 1.77
CA ALA A 167 -16.57 12.88 3.07
C ALA A 167 -16.44 11.83 4.18
N GLY A 168 -16.34 12.28 5.42
CA GLY A 168 -16.49 11.42 6.61
C GLY A 168 -15.21 10.73 7.09
N HIS A 169 -14.12 10.74 6.33
CA HIS A 169 -12.87 10.05 6.65
C HIS A 169 -11.68 10.97 6.99
N SER A 170 -11.81 12.27 6.74
CA SER A 170 -10.78 13.25 7.08
C SER A 170 -10.73 13.53 8.57
N ARG A 171 -9.62 14.07 9.02
CA ARG A 171 -9.46 14.59 10.38
C ARG A 171 -10.50 15.63 10.74
N ILE A 172 -10.81 15.74 12.02
CA ILE A 172 -11.60 16.84 12.60
C ILE A 172 -10.71 17.58 13.59
N ASP A 173 -10.58 18.88 13.42
CA ASP A 173 -9.80 19.75 14.32
C ASP A 173 -8.38 19.21 14.60
N GLY A 174 -7.75 18.62 13.57
CA GLY A 174 -6.41 18.04 13.66
C GLY A 174 -6.35 16.64 14.26
N ALA A 175 -7.42 16.10 14.83
CA ALA A 175 -7.49 14.75 15.36
C ALA A 175 -7.97 13.75 14.33
N ASP A 176 -7.42 12.53 14.36
CA ASP A 176 -7.90 11.43 13.53
C ASP A 176 -9.35 11.09 13.95
N ARG A 177 -10.23 10.84 12.96
CA ARG A 177 -11.56 10.28 13.23
C ARG A 177 -11.42 8.83 13.67
N LEU A 178 -12.44 8.31 14.32
CA LEU A 178 -12.60 6.87 14.53
C LEU A 178 -13.82 6.38 13.73
N HIS A 179 -13.67 5.23 13.09
CA HIS A 179 -14.78 4.55 12.44
C HIS A 179 -14.66 3.04 12.56
N THR A 180 -15.76 2.37 12.30
CA THR A 180 -15.82 0.91 12.32
C THR A 180 -15.43 0.32 10.98
N VAL A 181 -14.69 -0.78 11.02
CA VAL A 181 -14.29 -1.58 9.86
C VAL A 181 -14.83 -2.99 10.01
N ASN A 182 -15.38 -3.53 8.93
CA ASN A 182 -15.85 -4.90 8.81
C ASN A 182 -14.85 -5.73 8.01
N SER A 183 -14.23 -6.73 8.64
CA SER A 183 -13.24 -7.59 8.00
C SER A 183 -13.87 -8.84 7.37
N LEU A 184 -13.33 -9.22 6.22
CA LEU A 184 -13.55 -10.54 5.64
C LEU A 184 -12.75 -11.62 6.40
N PRO A 185 -13.04 -12.93 6.23
CA PRO A 185 -12.22 -14.00 6.78
C PRO A 185 -10.74 -13.87 6.38
N GLY A 186 -9.82 -14.08 7.33
CA GLY A 186 -8.38 -13.97 7.15
C GLY A 186 -7.70 -13.15 8.25
N LEU A 187 -6.48 -12.69 8.01
CA LEU A 187 -5.58 -12.09 8.99
C LEU A 187 -6.25 -11.00 9.87
N LEU A 188 -6.95 -10.05 9.27
CA LEU A 188 -7.57 -8.96 10.03
C LEU A 188 -8.66 -9.47 10.98
N ARG A 189 -9.44 -10.46 10.55
CA ARG A 189 -10.46 -11.09 11.39
C ARG A 189 -9.85 -11.88 12.55
N GLU A 190 -8.72 -12.52 12.32
CA GLU A 190 -7.98 -13.25 13.36
C GLU A 190 -7.37 -12.30 14.39
N LEU A 191 -6.85 -11.16 13.93
CA LEU A 191 -6.26 -10.16 14.81
C LEU A 191 -7.30 -9.38 15.62
N TYR A 192 -8.40 -8.96 14.99
CA TYR A 192 -9.29 -7.93 15.54
C TYR A 192 -10.76 -8.33 15.61
N GLY A 193 -11.14 -9.51 15.09
CA GLY A 193 -12.52 -9.94 14.97
C GLY A 193 -13.18 -9.44 13.67
N ALA A 194 -14.46 -9.78 13.51
CA ALA A 194 -15.24 -9.46 12.32
C ALA A 194 -15.51 -7.95 12.16
N ARG A 195 -15.56 -7.23 13.27
CA ARG A 195 -15.85 -5.80 13.36
C ARG A 195 -14.98 -5.15 14.41
N PHE A 196 -14.26 -4.09 14.04
CA PHE A 196 -13.35 -3.39 14.92
C PHE A 196 -13.26 -1.90 14.55
N THR A 197 -12.76 -1.08 15.47
CA THR A 197 -12.62 0.37 15.29
C THR A 197 -11.17 0.72 14.95
N VAL A 198 -10.99 1.62 13.98
CA VAL A 198 -9.70 2.16 13.56
C VAL A 198 -9.74 3.69 13.50
N ASN A 199 -8.57 4.31 13.39
CA ASN A 199 -8.46 5.74 13.09
C ASN A 199 -8.60 6.01 11.60
N SER A 200 -8.97 7.24 11.24
CA SER A 200 -9.15 7.70 9.87
C SER A 200 -8.64 9.12 9.70
N ALA A 201 -7.81 9.32 8.69
CA ALA A 201 -7.18 10.61 8.37
C ALA A 201 -6.96 10.77 6.86
N HIS A 202 -7.92 10.35 6.05
CA HIS A 202 -7.82 10.39 4.59
C HIS A 202 -9.08 10.99 3.97
N HIS A 203 -8.94 11.59 2.80
CA HIS A 203 -10.05 12.11 2.01
C HIS A 203 -10.11 11.48 0.62
N GLN A 204 -9.20 10.56 0.32
CA GLN A 204 -9.21 9.75 -0.90
C GLN A 204 -9.52 8.29 -0.56
N ALA A 205 -10.08 7.56 -1.54
CA ALA A 205 -10.40 6.15 -1.39
C ALA A 205 -10.29 5.41 -2.73
N VAL A 206 -10.23 4.08 -2.68
CA VAL A 206 -10.33 3.23 -3.87
C VAL A 206 -11.67 3.46 -4.56
N ARG A 207 -11.65 3.75 -5.88
CA ARG A 207 -12.84 3.81 -6.73
C ARG A 207 -13.02 2.51 -7.52
N ARG A 208 -11.96 2.09 -8.22
CA ARG A 208 -11.89 0.81 -8.93
C ARG A 208 -10.68 0.05 -8.42
N LEU A 209 -10.92 -1.18 -8.00
CA LEU A 209 -9.87 -2.04 -7.48
C LEU A 209 -8.90 -2.43 -8.61
N GLY A 210 -7.60 -2.45 -8.29
CA GLY A 210 -6.54 -2.89 -9.18
C GLY A 210 -6.61 -4.38 -9.49
N LYS A 211 -6.05 -4.79 -10.63
CA LYS A 211 -6.04 -6.18 -11.08
C LYS A 211 -5.29 -7.08 -10.09
N GLY A 212 -5.89 -8.19 -9.73
CA GLY A 212 -5.31 -9.16 -8.78
C GLY A 212 -5.46 -8.79 -7.31
N LEU A 213 -5.84 -7.56 -6.98
CA LEU A 213 -6.18 -7.18 -5.62
C LEU A 213 -7.51 -7.81 -5.19
N CYS A 214 -7.64 -8.03 -3.89
CA CYS A 214 -8.88 -8.41 -3.23
C CYS A 214 -9.09 -7.50 -2.02
N VAL A 215 -10.35 -7.17 -1.76
CA VAL A 215 -10.75 -6.44 -0.56
C VAL A 215 -10.66 -7.36 0.64
N LEU A 216 -10.07 -6.88 1.72
CA LEU A 216 -9.94 -7.60 3.00
C LEU A 216 -10.84 -7.00 4.09
N ALA A 217 -11.15 -5.70 3.98
CA ALA A 217 -12.03 -5.01 4.91
C ALA A 217 -12.63 -3.75 4.29
N CYS A 218 -13.83 -3.36 4.77
CA CYS A 218 -14.52 -2.13 4.39
C CYS A 218 -15.08 -1.40 5.63
N ALA A 219 -15.16 -0.08 5.56
CA ALA A 219 -15.94 0.72 6.49
C ALA A 219 -17.44 0.49 6.29
N ASP A 220 -18.26 0.98 7.23
CA ASP A 220 -19.74 0.82 7.18
C ASP A 220 -20.38 1.50 5.96
N ASP A 221 -19.74 2.54 5.39
CA ASP A 221 -20.19 3.24 4.18
C ASP A 221 -19.70 2.57 2.87
N GLY A 222 -19.03 1.42 2.97
CA GLY A 222 -18.48 0.67 1.84
C GLY A 222 -17.12 1.15 1.36
N THR A 223 -16.49 2.14 2.02
CA THR A 223 -15.12 2.54 1.71
C THR A 223 -14.16 1.36 1.95
N VAL A 224 -13.31 1.06 0.96
CA VAL A 224 -12.31 0.00 1.08
C VAL A 224 -11.23 0.42 2.08
N GLU A 225 -11.08 -0.37 3.13
CA GLU A 225 -10.16 -0.10 4.24
C GLU A 225 -8.94 -1.02 4.27
N ALA A 226 -9.00 -2.17 3.60
CA ALA A 226 -7.84 -3.03 3.45
C ALA A 226 -7.89 -3.83 2.16
N VAL A 227 -6.73 -4.05 1.57
CA VAL A 227 -6.55 -4.87 0.38
C VAL A 227 -5.34 -5.80 0.53
N GLY A 228 -5.40 -6.94 -0.14
CA GLY A 228 -4.26 -7.83 -0.39
C GLY A 228 -4.22 -8.22 -1.84
N HIS A 229 -3.13 -8.82 -2.28
CA HIS A 229 -3.07 -9.40 -3.62
C HIS A 229 -3.26 -10.92 -3.55
N LYS A 230 -3.94 -11.50 -4.53
CA LYS A 230 -4.31 -12.93 -4.54
C LYS A 230 -3.11 -13.87 -4.57
N THR A 231 -1.99 -13.46 -5.14
CA THR A 231 -0.80 -14.31 -5.38
C THR A 231 0.52 -13.64 -5.04
N LEU A 232 0.58 -12.31 -4.93
CA LEU A 232 1.79 -11.56 -4.61
C LEU A 232 1.81 -11.20 -3.12
N PRO A 233 2.97 -11.03 -2.50
CA PRO A 233 3.11 -10.69 -1.09
C PRO A 233 2.80 -9.19 -0.85
N VAL A 234 1.56 -8.80 -1.10
CA VAL A 234 1.06 -7.42 -0.95
C VAL A 234 -0.05 -7.38 0.06
N PHE A 235 0.08 -6.46 1.01
CA PHE A 235 -0.92 -6.16 2.02
C PHE A 235 -1.00 -4.66 2.27
N ALA A 236 -2.20 -4.09 2.36
CA ALA A 236 -2.32 -2.67 2.65
C ALA A 236 -3.60 -2.33 3.41
N VAL A 237 -3.50 -1.28 4.23
CA VAL A 237 -4.61 -0.73 5.02
C VAL A 237 -4.76 0.77 4.77
N GLN A 238 -6.00 1.28 4.84
CA GLN A 238 -6.30 2.69 4.61
C GLN A 238 -6.15 3.52 5.89
N TRP A 239 -6.36 2.92 7.06
CA TRP A 239 -6.14 3.57 8.36
C TRP A 239 -4.65 3.64 8.71
N HIS A 240 -4.32 4.24 9.85
CA HIS A 240 -2.96 4.49 10.33
C HIS A 240 -2.62 3.61 11.56
N PRO A 241 -2.22 2.34 11.39
CA PRO A 241 -1.88 1.47 12.51
C PRO A 241 -0.67 2.00 13.32
N GLU A 242 0.26 2.72 12.68
CA GLU A 242 1.41 3.32 13.37
C GLU A 242 1.02 4.38 14.41
N ARG A 243 -0.20 4.91 14.33
CA ARG A 243 -0.76 5.86 15.28
C ARG A 243 -1.65 5.18 16.33
N LEU A 244 -1.78 3.86 16.27
CA LEU A 244 -2.52 3.03 17.22
C LEU A 244 -1.61 2.07 17.99
N CYS A 245 -0.29 2.29 17.96
CA CYS A 245 0.70 1.48 18.65
C CYS A 245 1.11 2.08 19.99
N SER A 246 1.31 1.26 21.02
CA SER A 246 1.97 1.63 22.28
C SER A 246 1.32 2.87 22.94
N ALA A 247 2.09 3.93 23.16
CA ALA A 247 1.63 5.16 23.81
C ALA A 247 0.53 5.91 23.04
N PHE A 248 0.29 5.59 21.76
CA PHE A 248 -0.78 6.13 20.93
C PHE A 248 -1.99 5.22 20.85
N ALA A 249 -1.95 4.05 21.52
CA ALA A 249 -3.08 3.13 21.58
C ALA A 249 -4.29 3.82 22.21
N GLN A 250 -5.44 3.71 21.53
CA GLN A 250 -6.70 4.27 22.04
C GLN A 250 -7.59 3.13 22.51
N PRO A 251 -8.20 3.23 23.71
CA PRO A 251 -9.12 2.20 24.19
C PRO A 251 -10.23 1.91 23.17
N GLY A 252 -10.51 0.64 22.92
CA GLY A 252 -11.56 0.21 21.99
C GLY A 252 -11.16 0.25 20.50
N THR A 253 -9.94 0.63 20.16
CA THR A 253 -9.44 0.58 18.78
C THR A 253 -8.56 -0.65 18.54
N ALA A 254 -8.38 -1.00 17.24
CA ALA A 254 -7.46 -2.04 16.83
C ALA A 254 -6.02 -1.68 17.21
N ASP A 255 -5.33 -2.56 17.92
CA ASP A 255 -3.92 -2.37 18.28
C ASP A 255 -3.04 -2.52 17.04
N GLY A 256 -2.45 -1.41 16.58
CA GLY A 256 -1.57 -1.39 15.41
C GLY A 256 -0.30 -2.23 15.55
N ALA A 257 0.21 -2.41 16.77
CA ALA A 257 1.38 -3.23 17.02
C ALA A 257 1.15 -4.70 16.62
N ARG A 258 -0.06 -5.23 16.86
CA ARG A 258 -0.42 -6.60 16.46
C ARG A 258 -0.38 -6.79 14.94
N LEU A 259 -0.75 -5.76 14.16
CA LEU A 259 -0.69 -5.81 12.70
C LEU A 259 0.76 -5.85 12.21
N PHE A 260 1.61 -4.95 12.71
CA PHE A 260 3.03 -4.93 12.33
C PHE A 260 3.72 -6.25 12.72
N ASP A 261 3.45 -6.76 13.91
CA ASP A 261 3.97 -8.03 14.37
C ASP A 261 3.57 -9.20 13.41
N ALA A 262 2.30 -9.26 13.03
CA ALA A 262 1.80 -10.31 12.13
C ALA A 262 2.36 -10.21 10.69
N LEU A 263 2.69 -9.00 10.21
CA LEU A 263 3.22 -8.78 8.87
C LEU A 263 4.75 -8.98 8.79
N LEU A 264 5.47 -8.79 9.90
CA LEU A 264 6.93 -8.69 9.92
C LEU A 264 7.66 -9.88 10.58
N ARG A 265 6.93 -10.85 11.10
CA ARG A 265 7.46 -12.13 11.60
C ARG A 265 7.60 -13.23 10.54
#